data_67125adfe65d056f6ac2de515e151bd3
#
_entry.id   67125adfe65d056f6ac2de515e151bd3
#
_cell.length_a   1.000
_cell.length_b   1.000
_cell.length_c   1.000
_cell.angle_alpha   90.00
_cell.angle_beta   90.00
_cell.angle_gamma   90.00
#
_symmetry.space_group_name_H-M   'P 1'
#
loop_
_entity.id
_entity.type
_entity.pdbx_description
1 polymer ?
#
loop_
_entity_poly.entity_id
_entity_poly.type
_entity_poly.pdbx_seq_one_letter_code
_entity_poly.pdbx_strand_id
1 'polypeptide(L)'
;MKKEFGFVLAAAILLAGCGQKKETTTTTARPVKTTIVESRSIIRKDFSGIVEAVEYVKLAFRVNGQIIQLPVIEGQKVKKGQLIAAIDPRDIALQYAATKSAYETASAQVERNKRLLSRQAISVQECEISLANFQKAKSEYELSANNMRDTKLTAPFDGSIEKRLVENYQRVNSGEGIVQLVNTHNLRIKFTIPDAYLYLLRAKDPRFLVEFDTFKGHVFQAKLEEYLDISTDGTGIPVSITIDDPSFDRDLYAVKPGFTCSIRFTADVGPLVQDSWTIVPLSAVFGESEGNKMYVWVVEDNKVHKREVTVNAPTGEAQALISEGLKPGEKIVIAGVYQLVEGESITTVDR
;
A
#
# COMPACT_ATOMS: atom_id res chain seq x y z
N MET A 1 43.02 -102.94 27.16
CA MET A 1 42.81 -101.80 28.04
C MET A 1 43.78 -100.68 27.69
N LYS A 2 43.60 -99.99 26.56
CA LYS A 2 44.39 -98.80 26.10
C LYS A 2 43.65 -98.07 24.96
N LYS A 3 42.41 -97.61 25.15
CA LYS A 3 41.72 -96.80 24.12
C LYS A 3 40.79 -95.75 24.68
N GLU A 4 40.63 -95.56 26.00
CA GLU A 4 39.68 -94.65 26.60
C GLU A 4 40.28 -93.34 27.08
N PHE A 5 41.63 -93.17 27.04
CA PHE A 5 42.29 -91.97 27.63
C PHE A 5 42.57 -90.89 26.60
N GLY A 6 42.37 -91.15 25.30
CA GLY A 6 42.60 -90.16 24.21
C GLY A 6 41.41 -89.22 23.94
N PHE A 7 40.20 -89.57 24.36
CA PHE A 7 38.99 -88.84 24.00
C PHE A 7 38.63 -87.69 24.98
N VAL A 8 39.11 -87.78 26.21
CA VAL A 8 38.86 -86.74 27.23
C VAL A 8 39.77 -85.52 27.10
N LEU A 9 40.97 -85.70 26.52
CA LEU A 9 41.93 -84.60 26.34
C LEU A 9 41.64 -83.75 25.11
N ALA A 10 40.88 -84.28 24.11
CA ALA A 10 40.49 -83.54 22.92
C ALA A 10 39.24 -82.59 23.15
N ALA A 11 38.42 -82.89 24.18
CA ALA A 11 37.23 -82.12 24.50
C ALA A 11 37.53 -80.84 25.34
N ALA A 12 38.71 -80.78 26.00
CA ALA A 12 39.09 -79.65 26.87
C ALA A 12 39.72 -78.44 26.11
N ILE A 13 40.13 -78.65 24.83
CA ILE A 13 40.79 -77.56 24.04
C ILE A 13 39.77 -76.71 23.21
N LEU A 14 38.50 -77.11 23.14
CA LEU A 14 37.46 -76.42 22.36
C LEU A 14 36.69 -75.37 23.16
N LEU A 15 36.97 -75.07 24.41
CA LEU A 15 36.26 -74.14 25.29
C LEU A 15 37.02 -72.81 25.59
N ALA A 16 38.19 -72.60 24.96
CA ALA A 16 39.02 -71.38 25.21
C ALA A 16 38.99 -70.36 24.04
N GLY A 17 37.94 -70.34 23.21
CA GLY A 17 37.85 -69.47 22.00
C GLY A 17 36.66 -68.54 21.89
N CYS A 18 36.08 -68.05 23.00
CA CYS A 18 35.14 -66.89 22.98
C CYS A 18 35.78 -65.65 23.63
N GLY A 19 36.78 -65.09 22.95
CA GLY A 19 37.15 -63.72 23.14
C GLY A 19 36.09 -62.84 22.52
N GLN A 20 35.24 -62.17 23.36
CA GLN A 20 34.30 -61.11 22.97
C GLN A 20 35.11 -59.97 22.35
N LYS A 21 35.14 -59.93 20.99
CA LYS A 21 35.59 -58.80 20.25
C LYS A 21 34.56 -57.69 20.56
N LYS A 22 34.92 -56.71 21.41
CA LYS A 22 34.23 -55.45 21.51
C LYS A 22 34.22 -54.87 20.11
N GLU A 23 33.09 -54.97 19.42
CA GLU A 23 32.85 -54.14 18.26
C GLU A 23 32.90 -52.69 18.72
N THR A 24 33.98 -52.03 18.47
CA THR A 24 34.06 -50.59 18.45
C THR A 24 33.17 -50.17 17.28
N THR A 25 31.94 -49.84 17.58
CA THR A 25 31.06 -49.17 16.65
C THR A 25 31.74 -47.83 16.31
N THR A 26 32.48 -47.83 15.21
CA THR A 26 32.94 -46.61 14.57
C THR A 26 31.67 -45.92 14.13
N THR A 27 31.17 -45.01 14.94
CA THR A 27 30.06 -44.13 14.59
C THR A 27 30.55 -43.29 13.44
N THR A 28 30.26 -43.74 12.21
CA THR A 28 30.59 -42.96 11.01
C THR A 28 29.77 -41.69 11.08
N ALA A 29 30.46 -40.58 11.31
CA ALA A 29 29.81 -39.27 11.42
C ALA A 29 29.01 -39.01 10.13
N ARG A 30 27.74 -38.72 10.28
CA ARG A 30 26.83 -38.48 9.15
C ARG A 30 27.13 -37.13 8.47
N PRO A 31 27.28 -37.08 7.14
CA PRO A 31 27.46 -35.83 6.42
C PRO A 31 26.14 -35.04 6.41
N VAL A 32 26.16 -33.82 6.88
CA VAL A 32 25.02 -32.89 6.90
C VAL A 32 25.42 -31.52 6.35
N LYS A 33 24.48 -30.85 5.71
CA LYS A 33 24.66 -29.45 5.30
C LYS A 33 24.24 -28.52 6.43
N THR A 34 25.09 -27.57 6.74
CA THR A 34 24.86 -26.61 7.85
C THR A 34 24.89 -25.17 7.38
N THR A 35 24.31 -24.28 8.17
CA THR A 35 24.44 -22.83 8.01
C THR A 35 24.60 -22.17 9.36
N ILE A 36 25.13 -20.96 9.36
CA ILE A 36 25.21 -20.13 10.56
C ILE A 36 23.91 -19.31 10.63
N VAL A 37 23.32 -19.26 11.82
CA VAL A 37 22.14 -18.45 12.09
C VAL A 37 22.52 -16.98 12.02
N GLU A 38 21.95 -16.27 11.06
CA GLU A 38 22.17 -14.83 10.90
C GLU A 38 21.05 -14.05 11.59
N SER A 39 21.41 -12.98 12.27
CA SER A 39 20.46 -11.94 12.67
C SER A 39 20.14 -11.13 11.42
N ARG A 40 19.02 -11.41 10.80
CA ARG A 40 18.51 -10.54 9.72
C ARG A 40 17.32 -9.77 10.22
N SER A 41 17.51 -8.46 10.29
CA SER A 41 16.46 -7.50 10.60
C SER A 41 15.59 -7.15 9.38
N ILE A 42 15.98 -7.58 8.16
CA ILE A 42 15.31 -7.18 6.90
C ILE A 42 14.29 -8.25 6.49
N ILE A 43 13.03 -7.85 6.47
CA ILE A 43 11.93 -8.66 5.92
C ILE A 43 11.56 -8.15 4.54
N ARG A 44 11.28 -9.08 3.62
CA ARG A 44 10.75 -8.82 2.28
C ARG A 44 9.38 -9.47 2.15
N LYS A 45 8.42 -8.72 1.56
CA LYS A 45 7.08 -9.19 1.25
C LYS A 45 6.64 -8.61 -0.09
N ASP A 46 5.95 -9.41 -0.89
CA ASP A 46 5.36 -8.99 -2.15
C ASP A 46 3.84 -8.87 -1.98
N PHE A 47 3.29 -7.78 -2.51
CA PHE A 47 1.86 -7.48 -2.52
C PHE A 47 1.43 -7.13 -3.93
N SER A 48 0.16 -7.36 -4.24
CA SER A 48 -0.45 -6.86 -5.48
C SER A 48 -1.17 -5.55 -5.18
N GLY A 49 -0.98 -4.57 -6.06
CA GLY A 49 -1.60 -3.26 -5.94
C GLY A 49 -2.32 -2.84 -7.20
N ILE A 50 -3.19 -1.85 -7.04
CA ILE A 50 -3.95 -1.22 -8.13
C ILE A 50 -3.66 0.27 -8.11
N VAL A 51 -3.41 0.83 -9.28
CA VAL A 51 -3.27 2.27 -9.46
C VAL A 51 -4.63 2.94 -9.36
N GLU A 52 -4.77 3.93 -8.49
CA GLU A 52 -5.94 4.77 -8.37
C GLU A 52 -5.57 6.24 -8.63
N ALA A 53 -6.53 7.02 -9.12
CA ALA A 53 -6.37 8.48 -9.14
C ALA A 53 -6.58 9.03 -7.73
N VAL A 54 -5.73 9.96 -7.31
CA VAL A 54 -5.85 10.62 -5.98
C VAL A 54 -7.12 11.45 -5.90
N GLU A 55 -7.46 12.13 -7.00
CA GLU A 55 -8.59 13.04 -7.05
C GLU A 55 -9.56 12.65 -8.15
N TYR A 56 -10.79 12.45 -7.79
CA TYR A 56 -11.92 12.42 -8.71
C TYR A 56 -13.01 13.35 -8.19
N VAL A 57 -13.69 14.02 -9.10
CA VAL A 57 -14.78 14.94 -8.75
C VAL A 57 -15.95 14.77 -9.69
N LYS A 58 -17.15 14.68 -9.14
CA LYS A 58 -18.37 14.79 -9.92
C LYS A 58 -18.68 16.27 -10.08
N LEU A 59 -18.52 16.79 -11.29
CA LEU A 59 -18.82 18.17 -11.62
C LEU A 59 -20.34 18.33 -11.76
N ALA A 60 -20.88 19.36 -11.13
CA ALA A 60 -22.30 19.67 -11.08
C ALA A 60 -22.53 21.18 -11.29
N PHE A 61 -23.66 21.54 -11.90
CA PHE A 61 -24.09 22.95 -11.91
C PHE A 61 -24.59 23.39 -10.53
N ARG A 62 -24.44 24.67 -10.23
CA ARG A 62 -25.00 25.30 -9.03
C ARG A 62 -26.39 25.87 -9.26
N VAL A 63 -26.82 25.95 -10.52
CA VAL A 63 -28.12 26.45 -10.96
C VAL A 63 -28.83 25.42 -11.80
N ASN A 64 -30.17 25.45 -11.81
CA ASN A 64 -30.99 24.55 -12.60
C ASN A 64 -31.05 25.03 -14.05
N GLY A 65 -31.21 24.11 -14.99
CA GLY A 65 -31.40 24.47 -16.39
C GLY A 65 -31.39 23.29 -17.33
N GLN A 66 -31.61 23.56 -18.60
CA GLN A 66 -31.49 22.57 -19.67
C GLN A 66 -30.06 22.66 -20.25
N ILE A 67 -29.37 21.54 -20.39
CA ILE A 67 -28.07 21.48 -21.05
C ILE A 67 -28.26 21.81 -22.54
N ILE A 68 -27.51 22.81 -23.01
CA ILE A 68 -27.48 23.18 -24.44
C ILE A 68 -26.16 22.80 -25.11
N GLN A 69 -25.12 22.58 -24.33
CA GLN A 69 -23.82 22.14 -24.82
C GLN A 69 -23.17 21.17 -23.82
N LEU A 70 -22.67 20.04 -24.34
CA LEU A 70 -21.88 19.05 -23.63
C LEU A 70 -20.79 18.55 -24.58
N PRO A 71 -19.76 19.39 -24.88
CA PRO A 71 -18.78 19.13 -25.94
C PRO A 71 -17.75 18.07 -25.59
N VAL A 72 -17.80 17.50 -24.39
CA VAL A 72 -16.80 16.52 -23.92
C VAL A 72 -17.30 15.09 -24.11
N ILE A 73 -16.35 14.17 -24.35
CA ILE A 73 -16.58 12.73 -24.46
C ILE A 73 -15.81 11.97 -23.37
N GLU A 74 -16.25 10.77 -23.04
CA GLU A 74 -15.55 9.88 -22.12
C GLU A 74 -14.13 9.55 -22.63
N GLY A 75 -13.16 9.54 -21.73
CA GLY A 75 -11.73 9.37 -22.07
C GLY A 75 -11.02 10.63 -22.56
N GLN A 76 -11.72 11.75 -22.80
CA GLN A 76 -11.13 12.99 -23.29
C GLN A 76 -10.29 13.67 -22.20
N LYS A 77 -9.06 14.07 -22.54
CA LYS A 77 -8.22 14.94 -21.69
C LYS A 77 -8.74 16.37 -21.76
N VAL A 78 -8.88 17.03 -20.62
CA VAL A 78 -9.32 18.41 -20.48
C VAL A 78 -8.33 19.20 -19.64
N LYS A 79 -8.23 20.51 -19.92
CA LYS A 79 -7.38 21.45 -19.16
C LYS A 79 -8.24 22.24 -18.17
N LYS A 80 -7.62 22.71 -17.09
CA LYS A 80 -8.23 23.63 -16.14
C LYS A 80 -8.84 24.81 -16.84
N GLY A 81 -10.10 25.14 -16.53
CA GLY A 81 -10.87 26.22 -17.16
C GLY A 81 -11.55 25.85 -18.49
N GLN A 82 -11.28 24.66 -19.05
CA GLN A 82 -11.95 24.19 -20.27
C GLN A 82 -13.44 23.97 -20.00
N LEU A 83 -14.29 24.39 -20.96
CA LEU A 83 -15.73 24.21 -20.90
C LEU A 83 -16.09 22.72 -20.96
N ILE A 84 -16.83 22.26 -19.98
CA ILE A 84 -17.33 20.87 -19.87
C ILE A 84 -18.79 20.81 -20.33
N ALA A 85 -19.62 21.72 -19.82
CA ALA A 85 -21.03 21.80 -20.17
C ALA A 85 -21.55 23.23 -20.04
N ALA A 86 -22.65 23.54 -20.71
CA ALA A 86 -23.38 24.79 -20.51
C ALA A 86 -24.88 24.54 -20.51
N ILE A 87 -25.59 25.23 -19.62
CA ILE A 87 -27.04 25.27 -19.58
C ILE A 87 -27.56 26.51 -20.27
N ASP A 88 -28.84 26.49 -20.64
CA ASP A 88 -29.53 27.65 -21.26
C ASP A 88 -29.49 28.85 -20.34
N PRO A 89 -28.81 29.95 -20.72
CA PRO A 89 -28.67 31.11 -19.87
C PRO A 89 -29.77 32.15 -20.00
N ARG A 90 -30.78 31.96 -20.88
CA ARG A 90 -31.71 33.01 -21.28
C ARG A 90 -32.39 33.73 -20.10
N ASP A 91 -33.01 32.95 -19.21
CA ASP A 91 -33.74 33.55 -18.06
C ASP A 91 -32.77 34.16 -17.05
N ILE A 92 -31.64 33.51 -16.82
CA ILE A 92 -30.58 34.00 -15.92
C ILE A 92 -29.94 35.27 -16.48
N ALA A 93 -29.74 35.35 -17.80
CA ALA A 93 -29.17 36.52 -18.45
C ALA A 93 -30.11 37.75 -18.36
N LEU A 94 -31.43 37.53 -18.46
CA LEU A 94 -32.43 38.62 -18.27
C LEU A 94 -32.38 39.11 -16.83
N GLN A 95 -32.33 38.21 -15.84
CA GLN A 95 -32.23 38.60 -14.44
C GLN A 95 -30.91 39.36 -14.15
N TYR A 96 -29.80 38.88 -14.70
CA TYR A 96 -28.49 39.53 -14.61
C TYR A 96 -28.53 40.96 -15.19
N ALA A 97 -29.14 41.16 -16.37
CA ALA A 97 -29.25 42.46 -17.01
C ALA A 97 -30.08 43.44 -16.16
N ALA A 98 -31.22 42.97 -15.58
CA ALA A 98 -32.08 43.76 -14.74
C ALA A 98 -31.36 44.22 -13.45
N THR A 99 -30.71 43.29 -12.74
CA THR A 99 -29.98 43.63 -11.50
C THR A 99 -28.76 44.51 -11.76
N LYS A 100 -28.06 44.31 -12.89
CA LYS A 100 -26.96 45.19 -13.31
C LYS A 100 -27.40 46.61 -13.49
N SER A 101 -28.52 46.86 -14.20
CA SER A 101 -29.07 48.17 -14.39
C SER A 101 -29.50 48.85 -13.07
N ALA A 102 -30.09 48.08 -12.15
CA ALA A 102 -30.45 48.59 -10.81
C ALA A 102 -29.19 48.96 -9.99
N TYR A 103 -28.16 48.15 -10.02
CA TYR A 103 -26.87 48.42 -9.38
C TYR A 103 -26.21 49.69 -9.93
N GLU A 104 -26.13 49.82 -11.27
CA GLU A 104 -25.54 51.02 -11.91
C GLU A 104 -26.30 52.30 -11.55
N THR A 105 -27.66 52.26 -11.50
CA THR A 105 -28.50 53.37 -11.11
C THR A 105 -28.27 53.73 -9.65
N ALA A 106 -28.27 52.75 -8.75
CA ALA A 106 -28.04 52.98 -7.31
C ALA A 106 -26.62 53.51 -7.04
N SER A 107 -25.63 53.03 -7.76
CA SER A 107 -24.24 53.49 -7.69
C SER A 107 -24.12 54.96 -8.08
N ALA A 108 -24.73 55.36 -9.21
CA ALA A 108 -24.75 56.75 -9.66
C ALA A 108 -25.48 57.66 -8.66
N GLN A 109 -26.56 57.18 -8.01
CA GLN A 109 -27.30 57.94 -6.99
C GLN A 109 -26.45 58.19 -5.73
N VAL A 110 -25.76 57.15 -5.22
CA VAL A 110 -24.86 57.29 -4.05
C VAL A 110 -23.75 58.29 -4.33
N GLU A 111 -23.11 58.21 -5.48
CA GLU A 111 -22.04 59.13 -5.83
C GLU A 111 -22.55 60.60 -5.97
N ARG A 112 -23.76 60.79 -6.45
CA ARG A 112 -24.42 62.08 -6.49
C ARG A 112 -24.74 62.59 -5.09
N ASN A 113 -25.31 61.74 -4.25
CA ASN A 113 -25.69 62.09 -2.88
C ASN A 113 -24.47 62.41 -2.00
N LYS A 114 -23.37 61.68 -2.13
CA LYS A 114 -22.09 61.97 -1.45
C LYS A 114 -21.61 63.43 -1.81
N ARG A 115 -21.66 63.77 -3.10
CA ARG A 115 -21.27 65.13 -3.54
C ARG A 115 -22.21 66.19 -3.03
N LEU A 116 -23.53 65.96 -2.92
CA LEU A 116 -24.48 66.86 -2.36
C LEU A 116 -24.33 67.03 -0.84
N LEU A 117 -24.05 65.94 -0.14
CA LEU A 117 -23.77 65.96 1.30
C LEU A 117 -22.51 66.75 1.62
N SER A 118 -21.43 66.59 0.84
CA SER A 118 -20.23 67.43 1.04
C SER A 118 -20.42 68.86 0.84
N ARG A 119 -21.49 69.27 0.13
CA ARG A 119 -21.94 70.66 -0.06
C ARG A 119 -23.07 71.05 0.89
N GLN A 120 -23.43 70.22 1.87
CA GLN A 120 -24.52 70.43 2.83
C GLN A 120 -25.89 70.58 2.15
N ALA A 121 -26.09 70.10 0.94
CA ALA A 121 -27.32 70.24 0.16
C ALA A 121 -28.35 69.10 0.43
N ILE A 122 -27.99 68.04 1.16
CA ILE A 122 -28.88 66.95 1.62
C ILE A 122 -28.55 66.57 3.06
N SER A 123 -29.45 65.86 3.73
CA SER A 123 -29.23 65.31 5.07
C SER A 123 -28.32 64.13 5.07
N VAL A 124 -27.65 63.87 6.21
CA VAL A 124 -26.87 62.62 6.42
C VAL A 124 -27.75 61.37 6.24
N GLN A 125 -28.97 61.42 6.79
CA GLN A 125 -29.94 60.33 6.68
C GLN A 125 -30.27 59.95 5.21
N GLU A 126 -30.46 61.02 4.36
CA GLU A 126 -30.75 60.80 2.93
C GLU A 126 -29.55 60.07 2.19
N CYS A 127 -28.33 60.49 2.54
CA CYS A 127 -27.13 59.82 2.03
C CYS A 127 -27.03 58.37 2.53
N GLU A 128 -27.33 58.11 3.80
CA GLU A 128 -27.34 56.77 4.37
C GLU A 128 -28.40 55.85 3.73
N ILE A 129 -29.61 56.37 3.46
CA ILE A 129 -30.66 55.63 2.74
C ILE A 129 -30.17 55.26 1.33
N SER A 130 -29.53 56.20 0.64
CA SER A 130 -29.01 55.91 -0.70
C SER A 130 -27.88 54.88 -0.66
N LEU A 131 -27.02 54.87 0.37
CA LEU A 131 -25.98 53.91 0.57
C LEU A 131 -26.57 52.51 0.86
N ALA A 132 -27.62 52.45 1.69
CA ALA A 132 -28.31 51.17 1.97
C ALA A 132 -28.95 50.58 0.69
N ASN A 133 -29.59 51.41 -0.13
CA ASN A 133 -30.17 50.99 -1.40
C ASN A 133 -29.09 50.51 -2.39
N PHE A 134 -27.95 51.17 -2.45
CA PHE A 134 -26.80 50.73 -3.24
C PHE A 134 -26.29 49.38 -2.78
N GLN A 135 -26.11 49.19 -1.48
CA GLN A 135 -25.60 47.94 -0.93
C GLN A 135 -26.54 46.78 -1.26
N LYS A 136 -27.85 46.99 -1.16
CA LYS A 136 -28.88 46.03 -1.56
C LYS A 136 -28.74 45.66 -3.05
N ALA A 137 -28.77 46.70 -3.92
CA ALA A 137 -28.67 46.47 -5.38
C ALA A 137 -27.34 45.81 -5.78
N LYS A 138 -26.23 46.09 -5.09
CA LYS A 138 -24.94 45.47 -5.28
C LYS A 138 -25.00 44.00 -4.95
N SER A 139 -25.59 43.63 -3.83
CA SER A 139 -25.71 42.18 -3.42
C SER A 139 -26.59 41.39 -4.40
N GLU A 140 -27.69 41.98 -4.88
CA GLU A 140 -28.56 41.33 -5.88
C GLU A 140 -27.84 41.16 -7.24
N TYR A 141 -27.08 42.17 -7.66
CA TYR A 141 -26.24 42.07 -8.87
C TYR A 141 -25.15 41.00 -8.75
N GLU A 142 -24.41 40.96 -7.62
CA GLU A 142 -23.36 39.97 -7.41
C GLU A 142 -23.94 38.52 -7.40
N LEU A 143 -25.11 38.32 -6.80
CA LEU A 143 -25.81 37.03 -6.83
C LEU A 143 -26.17 36.64 -8.26
N SER A 144 -26.77 37.53 -9.03
CA SER A 144 -27.15 37.23 -10.42
C SER A 144 -25.93 37.03 -11.32
N ALA A 145 -24.85 37.78 -11.09
CA ALA A 145 -23.57 37.60 -11.80
C ALA A 145 -22.93 36.22 -11.51
N ASN A 146 -23.05 35.74 -10.26
CA ASN A 146 -22.62 34.39 -9.90
C ASN A 146 -23.48 33.36 -10.62
N ASN A 147 -24.80 33.47 -10.58
CA ASN A 147 -25.72 32.58 -11.27
C ASN A 147 -25.41 32.51 -12.78
N MET A 148 -25.13 33.67 -13.40
CA MET A 148 -24.74 33.73 -14.81
C MET A 148 -23.43 33.02 -15.10
N ARG A 149 -22.42 33.12 -14.23
CA ARG A 149 -21.19 32.34 -14.34
C ARG A 149 -21.45 30.84 -14.20
N ASP A 150 -22.29 30.49 -13.25
CA ASP A 150 -22.60 29.10 -12.91
C ASP A 150 -23.47 28.40 -13.98
N THR A 151 -23.89 29.11 -15.07
CA THR A 151 -24.45 28.48 -16.28
C THR A 151 -23.39 27.73 -17.11
N LYS A 152 -22.10 27.99 -16.87
CA LYS A 152 -20.99 27.31 -17.56
C LYS A 152 -20.21 26.47 -16.56
N LEU A 153 -20.18 25.17 -16.81
CA LEU A 153 -19.41 24.21 -16.02
C LEU A 153 -18.03 24.05 -16.66
N THR A 154 -16.98 24.35 -15.91
CA THR A 154 -15.59 24.26 -16.37
C THR A 154 -14.80 23.28 -15.53
N ALA A 155 -13.73 22.73 -16.09
CA ALA A 155 -12.82 21.84 -15.37
C ALA A 155 -12.04 22.61 -14.29
N PRO A 156 -12.05 22.17 -13.01
CA PRO A 156 -11.32 22.84 -11.92
C PRO A 156 -9.81 22.53 -11.95
N PHE A 157 -9.38 21.45 -12.59
CA PHE A 157 -8.00 21.02 -12.75
C PHE A 157 -7.82 20.27 -14.09
N ASP A 158 -6.56 20.00 -14.46
CA ASP A 158 -6.21 19.19 -15.64
C ASP A 158 -6.49 17.72 -15.36
N GLY A 159 -7.20 17.04 -16.27
CA GLY A 159 -7.59 15.66 -16.03
C GLY A 159 -8.21 14.98 -17.26
N SER A 160 -8.88 13.88 -17.02
CA SER A 160 -9.63 13.14 -18.04
C SER A 160 -11.08 12.94 -17.62
N ILE A 161 -12.01 13.04 -18.56
CA ILE A 161 -13.41 12.70 -18.34
C ILE A 161 -13.52 11.17 -18.21
N GLU A 162 -13.86 10.70 -17.02
CA GLU A 162 -14.03 9.27 -16.78
C GLU A 162 -15.40 8.79 -17.28
N LYS A 163 -16.45 9.55 -16.94
CA LYS A 163 -17.82 9.19 -17.26
C LYS A 163 -18.69 10.41 -17.47
N ARG A 164 -19.58 10.34 -18.43
CA ARG A 164 -20.73 11.25 -18.57
C ARG A 164 -21.92 10.67 -17.82
N LEU A 165 -22.58 11.48 -17.00
CA LEU A 165 -23.72 11.08 -16.16
C LEU A 165 -25.07 11.55 -16.73
N VAL A 166 -25.01 12.46 -17.73
CA VAL A 166 -26.19 13.09 -18.36
C VAL A 166 -25.98 13.23 -19.87
N GLU A 167 -27.08 13.45 -20.59
CA GLU A 167 -27.09 13.66 -22.03
C GLU A 167 -27.32 15.14 -22.40
N ASN A 168 -26.96 15.48 -23.65
CA ASN A 168 -27.25 16.81 -24.17
C ASN A 168 -28.77 17.04 -24.25
N TYR A 169 -29.20 18.27 -24.01
CA TYR A 169 -30.62 18.71 -23.93
C TYR A 169 -31.41 18.16 -22.73
N GLN A 170 -30.77 17.40 -21.84
CA GLN A 170 -31.38 16.98 -20.59
C GLN A 170 -31.54 18.19 -19.65
N ARG A 171 -32.64 18.20 -18.87
CA ARG A 171 -32.84 19.17 -17.79
C ARG A 171 -32.16 18.63 -16.52
N VAL A 172 -31.38 19.49 -15.86
CA VAL A 172 -30.62 19.13 -14.66
C VAL A 172 -30.93 20.07 -13.51
N ASN A 173 -30.80 19.55 -12.29
CA ASN A 173 -30.97 20.29 -11.07
C ASN A 173 -29.61 20.71 -10.48
N SER A 174 -29.64 21.73 -9.62
CA SER A 174 -28.45 22.13 -8.84
C SER A 174 -27.91 20.96 -8.02
N GLY A 175 -26.61 20.71 -8.11
CA GLY A 175 -25.94 19.60 -7.43
C GLY A 175 -25.99 18.25 -8.14
N GLU A 176 -26.75 18.13 -9.24
CA GLU A 176 -26.79 16.91 -10.06
C GLU A 176 -25.47 16.74 -10.82
N GLY A 177 -24.85 15.54 -10.69
CA GLY A 177 -23.57 15.24 -11.36
C GLY A 177 -23.72 15.20 -12.88
N ILE A 178 -22.87 15.94 -13.59
CA ILE A 178 -22.86 16.03 -15.05
C ILE A 178 -21.81 15.11 -15.65
N VAL A 179 -20.59 15.23 -15.16
CA VAL A 179 -19.46 14.38 -15.55
C VAL A 179 -18.61 14.00 -14.33
N GLN A 180 -17.94 12.89 -14.42
CA GLN A 180 -16.87 12.51 -13.48
C GLN A 180 -15.52 12.85 -14.10
N LEU A 181 -14.81 13.79 -13.47
CA LEU A 181 -13.48 14.23 -13.85
C LEU A 181 -12.44 13.59 -12.93
N VAL A 182 -11.40 13.00 -13.50
CA VAL A 182 -10.32 12.32 -12.78
C VAL A 182 -9.00 13.04 -13.05
N ASN A 183 -8.26 13.30 -11.98
CA ASN A 183 -6.91 13.83 -12.07
C ASN A 183 -5.95 12.69 -12.42
N THR A 184 -5.42 12.70 -13.65
CA THR A 184 -4.49 11.68 -14.14
C THR A 184 -3.04 11.98 -13.80
N HIS A 185 -2.73 13.15 -13.23
CA HIS A 185 -1.37 13.52 -12.84
C HIS A 185 -1.00 13.02 -11.44
N ASN A 186 -1.99 12.91 -10.55
CA ASN A 186 -1.77 12.42 -9.20
C ASN A 186 -2.29 10.99 -9.10
N LEU A 187 -1.38 10.04 -9.17
CA LEU A 187 -1.68 8.62 -9.06
C LEU A 187 -1.15 8.10 -7.72
N ARG A 188 -1.96 7.30 -7.06
CA ARG A 188 -1.57 6.49 -5.92
C ARG A 188 -1.71 5.01 -6.26
N ILE A 189 -0.96 4.18 -5.56
CA ILE A 189 -1.09 2.74 -5.65
C ILE A 189 -1.70 2.28 -4.34
N LYS A 190 -2.84 1.62 -4.44
CA LYS A 190 -3.54 1.07 -3.29
C LYS A 190 -3.36 -0.44 -3.25
N PHE A 191 -3.07 -0.95 -2.07
CA PHE A 191 -2.95 -2.37 -1.80
C PHE A 191 -3.36 -2.67 -0.37
N THR A 192 -3.48 -3.95 -0.02
CA THR A 192 -3.90 -4.39 1.31
C THR A 192 -2.80 -5.20 1.96
N ILE A 193 -2.50 -4.89 3.21
CA ILE A 193 -1.55 -5.64 4.03
C ILE A 193 -2.36 -6.45 5.06
N PRO A 194 -2.20 -7.78 5.16
CA PRO A 194 -2.78 -8.58 6.23
C PRO A 194 -2.39 -8.05 7.62
N ASP A 195 -3.30 -8.12 8.58
CA ASP A 195 -3.12 -7.58 9.94
C ASP A 195 -1.84 -8.07 10.61
N ALA A 196 -1.48 -9.33 10.37
CA ALA A 196 -0.25 -9.95 10.88
C ALA A 196 1.04 -9.22 10.46
N TYR A 197 0.99 -8.38 9.42
CA TYR A 197 2.15 -7.64 8.89
C TYR A 197 2.08 -6.14 9.14
N LEU A 198 1.08 -5.64 9.86
CA LEU A 198 0.92 -4.21 10.14
C LEU A 198 2.16 -3.61 10.84
N TYR A 199 2.81 -4.39 11.72
CA TYR A 199 4.02 -3.96 12.40
C TYR A 199 5.16 -3.57 11.44
N LEU A 200 5.17 -4.10 10.22
CA LEU A 200 6.17 -3.79 9.20
C LEU A 200 6.11 -2.33 8.73
N LEU A 201 4.92 -1.70 8.74
CA LEU A 201 4.78 -0.29 8.39
C LEU A 201 5.41 0.66 9.42
N ARG A 202 5.63 0.16 10.65
CA ARG A 202 6.29 0.88 11.75
C ARG A 202 7.79 0.59 11.82
N ALA A 203 8.30 -0.26 10.93
CA ALA A 203 9.72 -0.58 10.86
C ALA A 203 10.56 0.64 10.48
N LYS A 204 11.84 0.58 10.79
CA LYS A 204 12.80 1.59 10.35
C LYS A 204 12.99 1.49 8.83
N ASP A 205 12.87 2.62 8.13
CA ASP A 205 13.12 2.75 6.69
C ASP A 205 12.31 1.75 5.81
N PRO A 206 10.96 1.79 5.86
CA PRO A 206 10.13 0.94 5.01
C PRO A 206 10.32 1.36 3.55
N ARG A 207 10.74 0.43 2.69
CA ARG A 207 10.96 0.66 1.26
C ARG A 207 9.94 -0.08 0.44
N PHE A 208 9.38 0.63 -0.52
CA PHE A 208 8.45 0.07 -1.49
C PHE A 208 9.06 0.16 -2.88
N LEU A 209 9.13 -0.97 -3.55
CA LEU A 209 9.55 -1.06 -4.93
C LEU A 209 8.36 -1.55 -5.75
N VAL A 210 8.00 -0.81 -6.78
CA VAL A 210 6.82 -1.05 -7.60
C VAL A 210 7.23 -1.46 -9.00
N GLU A 211 6.66 -2.55 -9.48
CA GLU A 211 6.79 -3.02 -10.86
C GLU A 211 5.38 -3.15 -11.46
N PHE A 212 5.11 -2.39 -12.52
CA PHE A 212 3.82 -2.46 -13.21
C PHE A 212 3.76 -3.67 -14.14
N ASP A 213 2.65 -4.40 -14.13
CA ASP A 213 2.46 -5.60 -14.96
C ASP A 213 2.63 -5.31 -16.46
N THR A 214 2.30 -4.08 -16.87
CA THR A 214 2.44 -3.61 -18.25
C THR A 214 3.90 -3.30 -18.62
N PHE A 215 4.76 -2.98 -17.64
CA PHE A 215 6.15 -2.55 -17.85
C PHE A 215 7.11 -3.42 -17.06
N LYS A 216 7.09 -4.73 -17.31
CA LYS A 216 7.95 -5.70 -16.62
C LYS A 216 9.44 -5.36 -16.77
N GLY A 217 10.18 -5.54 -15.70
CA GLY A 217 11.61 -5.25 -15.62
C GLY A 217 11.94 -3.81 -15.26
N HIS A 218 10.94 -2.92 -15.16
CA HIS A 218 11.12 -1.54 -14.69
C HIS A 218 10.58 -1.44 -13.26
N VAL A 219 11.47 -1.20 -12.31
CA VAL A 219 11.17 -1.12 -10.89
C VAL A 219 11.36 0.31 -10.43
N PHE A 220 10.34 0.87 -9.79
CA PHE A 220 10.33 2.25 -9.32
C PHE A 220 10.23 2.30 -7.80
N GLN A 221 10.91 3.26 -7.20
CA GLN A 221 10.77 3.54 -5.77
C GLN A 221 9.45 4.24 -5.50
N ALA A 222 8.82 3.86 -4.37
CA ALA A 222 7.61 4.52 -3.88
C ALA A 222 7.73 4.80 -2.39
N LYS A 223 6.97 5.78 -1.93
CA LYS A 223 6.88 6.15 -0.52
C LYS A 223 5.48 5.92 0.00
N LEU A 224 5.40 5.61 1.29
CA LEU A 224 4.14 5.52 2.01
C LEU A 224 3.46 6.90 2.02
N GLU A 225 2.21 6.94 1.59
CA GLU A 225 1.36 8.14 1.64
C GLU A 225 0.46 8.09 2.88
N GLU A 226 -0.33 7.03 2.99
CA GLU A 226 -1.25 6.83 4.11
C GLU A 226 -1.58 5.34 4.30
N TYR A 227 -2.03 4.97 5.48
CA TYR A 227 -2.69 3.69 5.75
C TYR A 227 -3.81 3.90 6.77
N LEU A 228 -4.83 3.05 6.70
CA LEU A 228 -5.94 3.08 7.65
C LEU A 228 -5.66 2.07 8.76
N ASP A 229 -5.83 2.47 10.02
CA ASP A 229 -5.69 1.56 11.16
C ASP A 229 -6.89 0.60 11.34
N ILE A 230 -7.81 0.59 10.39
CA ILE A 230 -9.06 -0.18 10.44
C ILE A 230 -9.18 -1.02 9.17
N SER A 231 -9.37 -2.34 9.34
CA SER A 231 -9.81 -3.22 8.27
C SER A 231 -11.30 -3.02 8.02
N THR A 232 -11.67 -2.51 6.85
CA THR A 232 -13.08 -2.20 6.53
C THR A 232 -13.88 -3.40 6.06
N ASP A 233 -13.23 -4.44 5.57
CA ASP A 233 -13.84 -5.61 4.92
C ASP A 233 -13.26 -6.97 5.37
N GLY A 234 -12.39 -6.96 6.40
CA GLY A 234 -11.73 -8.18 6.90
C GLY A 234 -10.64 -8.73 5.99
N THR A 235 -10.28 -8.04 4.90
CA THR A 235 -9.22 -8.48 3.98
C THR A 235 -7.83 -8.01 4.40
N GLY A 236 -7.75 -7.10 5.37
CA GLY A 236 -6.53 -6.50 5.92
C GLY A 236 -6.58 -4.97 5.93
N ILE A 237 -5.44 -4.36 6.13
CA ILE A 237 -5.26 -2.91 6.27
C ILE A 237 -5.00 -2.29 4.89
N PRO A 238 -5.83 -1.34 4.41
CA PRO A 238 -5.59 -0.60 3.18
C PRO A 238 -4.38 0.34 3.33
N VAL A 239 -3.47 0.26 2.39
CA VAL A 239 -2.25 1.08 2.32
C VAL A 239 -2.18 1.77 0.97
N SER A 240 -1.82 3.05 0.99
CA SER A 240 -1.60 3.87 -0.20
C SER A 240 -0.14 4.31 -0.26
N ILE A 241 0.47 4.13 -1.43
CA ILE A 241 1.84 4.59 -1.73
C ILE A 241 1.84 5.44 -2.98
N THR A 242 2.80 6.35 -3.07
CA THR A 242 3.01 7.20 -4.24
C THR A 242 4.40 6.94 -4.82
N ILE A 243 4.53 6.90 -6.15
CA ILE A 243 5.82 6.78 -6.83
C ILE A 243 6.67 8.01 -6.50
N ASP A 244 7.85 7.77 -5.97
CA ASP A 244 8.85 8.80 -5.60
C ASP A 244 10.21 8.44 -6.22
N ASP A 245 10.21 8.28 -7.54
CA ASP A 245 11.37 7.86 -8.31
C ASP A 245 11.62 8.85 -9.46
N PRO A 246 12.79 9.52 -9.50
CA PRO A 246 13.12 10.45 -10.59
C PRO A 246 13.15 9.81 -11.98
N SER A 247 13.34 8.49 -12.08
CA SER A 247 13.35 7.77 -13.35
C SER A 247 11.95 7.47 -13.89
N PHE A 248 10.90 7.69 -13.08
CA PHE A 248 9.51 7.47 -13.50
C PHE A 248 9.01 8.64 -14.36
N ASP A 249 9.12 8.48 -15.67
CA ASP A 249 8.52 9.41 -16.63
C ASP A 249 7.06 9.02 -16.90
N ARG A 250 6.14 9.85 -16.46
CA ARG A 250 4.68 9.63 -16.57
C ARG A 250 4.18 9.64 -18.01
N ASP A 251 4.82 10.41 -18.89
CA ASP A 251 4.44 10.47 -20.29
C ASP A 251 4.94 9.23 -21.05
N LEU A 252 6.13 8.74 -20.69
CA LEU A 252 6.72 7.54 -21.27
C LEU A 252 5.96 6.28 -20.86
N TYR A 253 5.73 6.10 -19.57
CA TYR A 253 5.08 4.89 -19.04
C TYR A 253 3.56 4.91 -19.15
N ALA A 254 2.96 6.10 -19.34
CA ALA A 254 1.52 6.29 -19.54
C ALA A 254 0.62 5.45 -18.58
N VAL A 255 1.05 5.29 -17.33
CA VAL A 255 0.32 4.54 -16.30
C VAL A 255 -1.02 5.22 -16.04
N LYS A 256 -2.08 4.43 -15.99
CA LYS A 256 -3.47 4.91 -15.82
C LYS A 256 -4.11 4.29 -14.58
N PRO A 257 -5.12 4.94 -14.00
CA PRO A 257 -5.98 4.31 -13.01
C PRO A 257 -6.53 2.97 -13.52
N GLY A 258 -6.55 1.96 -12.65
CA GLY A 258 -6.94 0.59 -12.98
C GLY A 258 -5.78 -0.34 -13.38
N PHE A 259 -4.56 0.18 -13.58
CA PHE A 259 -3.40 -0.67 -13.84
C PHE A 259 -3.02 -1.44 -12.59
N THR A 260 -2.61 -2.70 -12.77
CA THR A 260 -2.09 -3.57 -11.72
C THR A 260 -0.57 -3.49 -11.63
N CYS A 261 -0.04 -3.72 -10.43
CA CYS A 261 1.38 -3.73 -10.16
C CYS A 261 1.72 -4.70 -9.04
N SER A 262 2.96 -5.18 -9.05
CA SER A 262 3.58 -5.90 -7.95
C SER A 262 4.35 -4.92 -7.07
N ILE A 263 4.16 -5.00 -5.77
CA ILE A 263 4.81 -4.15 -4.77
C ILE A 263 5.71 -5.02 -3.94
N ARG A 264 7.02 -4.82 -4.03
CA ARG A 264 7.99 -5.43 -3.13
C ARG A 264 8.24 -4.50 -1.96
N PHE A 265 7.78 -4.92 -0.81
CA PHE A 265 8.02 -4.26 0.45
C PHE A 265 9.28 -4.81 1.13
N THR A 266 10.14 -3.93 1.61
CA THR A 266 11.33 -4.29 2.38
C THR A 266 11.42 -3.39 3.59
N ALA A 267 11.61 -3.97 4.77
CA ALA A 267 11.71 -3.20 6.01
C ALA A 267 12.76 -3.79 6.95
N ASP A 268 13.46 -2.93 7.66
CA ASP A 268 14.33 -3.31 8.77
C ASP A 268 13.49 -3.36 10.05
N VAL A 269 13.23 -4.56 10.54
CA VAL A 269 12.45 -4.80 11.76
C VAL A 269 13.32 -4.95 13.01
N GLY A 270 14.64 -4.85 12.89
CA GLY A 270 15.57 -4.97 14.03
C GLY A 270 15.17 -4.11 15.24
N PRO A 271 14.81 -2.82 15.07
CA PRO A 271 14.36 -1.98 16.18
C PRO A 271 13.01 -2.35 16.80
N LEU A 272 12.18 -3.11 16.09
CA LEU A 272 10.83 -3.49 16.52
C LEU A 272 10.75 -4.87 17.16
N VAL A 273 11.76 -5.68 16.93
CA VAL A 273 11.86 -7.04 17.47
C VAL A 273 13.00 -7.07 18.46
N GLN A 274 12.78 -7.72 19.60
CA GLN A 274 13.85 -7.95 20.56
C GLN A 274 15.01 -8.66 19.86
N ASP A 275 16.24 -8.40 20.30
CA ASP A 275 17.52 -8.86 19.72
C ASP A 275 17.65 -10.39 19.45
N SER A 276 16.61 -11.16 19.71
CA SER A 276 16.58 -12.62 19.61
C SER A 276 15.97 -13.19 18.33
N TRP A 277 15.41 -12.36 17.46
CA TRP A 277 14.77 -12.89 16.23
C TRP A 277 15.82 -13.26 15.20
N THR A 278 15.73 -14.51 14.70
CA THR A 278 16.68 -15.03 13.71
C THR A 278 15.91 -15.52 12.48
N ILE A 279 16.56 -15.49 11.33
CA ILE A 279 16.02 -16.05 10.09
C ILE A 279 16.80 -17.27 9.73
N VAL A 280 16.09 -18.37 9.49
CA VAL A 280 16.65 -19.65 9.08
C VAL A 280 15.98 -20.18 7.82
N PRO A 281 16.65 -20.98 6.97
CA PRO A 281 15.99 -21.67 5.88
C PRO A 281 14.85 -22.55 6.41
N LEU A 282 13.69 -22.53 5.73
CA LEU A 282 12.53 -23.33 6.13
C LEU A 282 12.88 -24.85 6.17
N SER A 283 13.84 -25.29 5.36
CA SER A 283 14.36 -26.66 5.37
C SER A 283 15.06 -27.07 6.65
N ALA A 284 15.48 -26.13 7.50
CA ALA A 284 16.08 -26.40 8.81
C ALA A 284 15.02 -26.70 9.88
N VAL A 285 13.77 -26.26 9.66
CA VAL A 285 12.69 -26.40 10.63
C VAL A 285 11.90 -27.66 10.35
N PHE A 286 11.68 -28.48 11.38
CA PHE A 286 10.88 -29.70 11.26
C PHE A 286 9.92 -29.83 12.46
N GLY A 287 8.78 -30.47 12.20
CA GLY A 287 7.79 -30.78 13.21
C GLY A 287 7.80 -32.29 13.55
N GLU A 288 7.36 -32.63 14.76
CA GLU A 288 7.07 -34.00 15.13
C GLU A 288 5.59 -34.32 14.92
N SER A 289 5.25 -35.58 14.66
CA SER A 289 3.88 -36.03 14.34
C SER A 289 2.89 -35.87 15.48
N GLU A 290 3.33 -35.66 16.71
CA GLU A 290 2.51 -35.45 17.88
C GLU A 290 2.79 -34.04 18.47
N GLY A 291 2.03 -33.04 18.08
CA GLY A 291 2.08 -31.70 18.66
C GLY A 291 2.40 -30.61 17.62
N ASN A 292 1.99 -29.37 17.93
CA ASN A 292 2.21 -28.19 17.07
C ASN A 292 3.59 -27.55 17.35
N LYS A 293 4.59 -28.37 17.73
CA LYS A 293 5.92 -27.90 18.11
C LYS A 293 6.89 -28.03 16.94
N MET A 294 7.69 -26.99 16.74
CA MET A 294 8.71 -26.96 15.71
C MET A 294 10.09 -27.03 16.34
N TYR A 295 11.00 -27.68 15.63
CA TYR A 295 12.36 -27.93 16.10
C TYR A 295 13.39 -27.60 15.04
N VAL A 296 14.62 -27.38 15.49
CA VAL A 296 15.83 -27.29 14.66
C VAL A 296 16.94 -28.13 15.28
N TRP A 297 17.89 -28.56 14.45
CA TRP A 297 19.12 -29.22 14.92
C TRP A 297 20.22 -28.18 15.05
N VAL A 298 20.66 -27.90 16.28
CA VAL A 298 21.83 -27.05 16.57
C VAL A 298 23.05 -27.93 16.64
N VAL A 299 24.16 -27.47 16.06
CA VAL A 299 25.44 -28.19 16.02
C VAL A 299 26.36 -27.63 17.10
N GLU A 300 26.69 -28.44 18.08
CA GLU A 300 27.65 -28.17 19.14
C GLU A 300 28.67 -29.31 19.22
N ASP A 301 29.98 -29.05 19.22
CA ASP A 301 31.07 -30.03 19.29
C ASP A 301 30.92 -31.21 18.29
N ASN A 302 30.55 -30.94 17.05
CA ASN A 302 30.28 -31.92 15.98
C ASN A 302 29.15 -32.91 16.30
N LYS A 303 28.26 -32.58 17.21
CA LYS A 303 27.05 -33.33 17.53
C LYS A 303 25.84 -32.44 17.29
N VAL A 304 24.70 -33.07 17.01
CA VAL A 304 23.42 -32.38 16.82
C VAL A 304 22.56 -32.46 18.07
N HIS A 305 21.98 -31.34 18.45
CA HIS A 305 21.06 -31.21 19.57
C HIS A 305 19.73 -30.65 19.08
N LYS A 306 18.65 -31.38 19.38
CA LYS A 306 17.29 -30.95 19.04
C LYS A 306 16.88 -29.79 19.94
N ARG A 307 16.49 -28.66 19.34
CA ARG A 307 16.05 -27.51 20.08
C ARG A 307 14.68 -27.07 19.61
N GLU A 308 13.75 -26.90 20.54
CA GLU A 308 12.41 -26.34 20.29
C GLU A 308 12.53 -24.86 19.88
N VAL A 309 11.77 -24.46 18.86
CA VAL A 309 11.77 -23.10 18.34
C VAL A 309 10.35 -22.61 18.10
N THR A 310 10.13 -21.31 18.34
CA THR A 310 8.87 -20.64 18.01
C THR A 310 8.98 -19.98 16.65
N VAL A 311 8.22 -20.53 15.66
CA VAL A 311 8.16 -19.98 14.30
C VAL A 311 7.04 -18.96 14.24
N ASN A 312 7.37 -17.71 13.93
CA ASN A 312 6.39 -16.62 13.92
C ASN A 312 5.72 -16.45 12.55
N ALA A 313 6.46 -16.48 11.45
CA ALA A 313 5.91 -16.43 10.10
C ALA A 313 6.92 -16.96 9.05
N PRO A 314 6.48 -17.58 7.95
CA PRO A 314 7.32 -17.80 6.79
C PRO A 314 7.59 -16.46 6.09
N THR A 315 8.84 -16.22 5.69
CA THR A 315 9.28 -14.95 5.08
C THR A 315 9.39 -15.06 3.55
N GLY A 316 8.48 -15.52 2.81
CA GLY A 316 8.40 -15.46 1.34
C GLY A 316 9.51 -16.16 0.51
N GLU A 317 10.75 -16.25 1.00
CA GLU A 317 11.92 -16.80 0.28
C GLU A 317 12.34 -18.21 0.79
N ALA A 318 11.40 -19.09 1.11
CA ALA A 318 11.67 -20.39 1.74
C ALA A 318 12.47 -20.25 3.07
N GLN A 319 12.25 -19.19 3.80
CA GLN A 319 12.85 -18.87 5.09
C GLN A 319 11.78 -18.81 6.19
N ALA A 320 12.16 -19.06 7.42
CA ALA A 320 11.31 -18.94 8.60
C ALA A 320 11.92 -17.94 9.59
N LEU A 321 11.04 -17.11 10.16
CA LEU A 321 11.38 -16.17 11.24
C LEU A 321 11.17 -16.89 12.57
N ILE A 322 12.25 -17.03 13.33
CA ILE A 322 12.27 -17.67 14.65
C ILE A 322 12.32 -16.59 15.72
N SER A 323 11.31 -16.55 16.57
CA SER A 323 11.22 -15.58 17.68
C SER A 323 11.91 -16.06 18.96
N GLU A 324 11.97 -17.38 19.18
CA GLU A 324 12.55 -17.98 20.37
C GLU A 324 13.26 -19.29 20.04
N GLY A 325 14.30 -19.63 20.80
CA GLY A 325 14.99 -20.92 20.71
C GLY A 325 16.33 -20.88 19.98
N LEU A 326 16.64 -19.82 19.22
CA LEU A 326 17.93 -19.68 18.50
C LEU A 326 18.59 -18.34 18.81
N LYS A 327 19.92 -18.34 18.75
CA LYS A 327 20.75 -17.14 18.85
C LYS A 327 21.53 -16.92 17.57
N PRO A 328 21.77 -15.64 17.17
CA PRO A 328 22.69 -15.34 16.08
C PRO A 328 24.08 -15.94 16.32
N GLY A 329 24.67 -16.51 15.27
CA GLY A 329 25.97 -17.15 15.34
C GLY A 329 25.95 -18.64 15.65
N GLU A 330 24.81 -19.22 16.06
CA GLU A 330 24.69 -20.68 16.22
C GLU A 330 24.71 -21.39 14.86
N LYS A 331 25.28 -22.57 14.81
CA LYS A 331 25.34 -23.42 13.61
C LYS A 331 24.18 -24.40 13.63
N ILE A 332 23.38 -24.43 12.54
CA ILE A 332 22.22 -25.32 12.43
C ILE A 332 22.31 -26.22 11.17
N VAL A 333 21.61 -27.34 11.21
CA VAL A 333 21.50 -28.26 10.06
C VAL A 333 20.37 -27.79 9.15
N ILE A 334 20.61 -27.73 7.83
CA ILE A 334 19.65 -27.31 6.82
C ILE A 334 19.22 -28.39 5.84
N ALA A 335 19.87 -29.57 5.87
CA ALA A 335 19.50 -30.70 5.05
C ALA A 335 19.70 -32.03 5.82
N GLY A 336 18.79 -32.99 5.64
CA GLY A 336 18.79 -34.26 6.34
C GLY A 336 18.16 -34.26 7.73
N VAL A 337 17.42 -33.21 8.09
CA VAL A 337 16.87 -32.96 9.44
C VAL A 337 16.01 -34.12 10.00
N TYR A 338 15.27 -34.82 9.14
CA TYR A 338 14.40 -35.94 9.54
C TYR A 338 15.12 -37.25 9.80
N GLN A 339 16.44 -37.35 9.52
CA GLN A 339 17.23 -38.55 9.64
C GLN A 339 18.19 -38.53 10.83
N LEU A 340 18.23 -37.45 11.57
CA LEU A 340 19.12 -37.21 12.70
C LEU A 340 18.47 -37.61 14.01
N VAL A 341 19.33 -38.07 14.95
CA VAL A 341 18.95 -38.43 16.31
C VAL A 341 19.73 -37.58 17.31
N GLU A 342 19.12 -37.32 18.47
CA GLU A 342 19.72 -36.52 19.56
C GLU A 342 21.14 -37.02 19.91
N GLY A 343 22.13 -36.13 19.92
CA GLY A 343 23.52 -36.44 20.22
C GLY A 343 24.32 -37.14 19.13
N GLU A 344 23.75 -37.33 17.91
CA GLU A 344 24.44 -37.98 16.80
C GLU A 344 25.64 -37.15 16.34
N SER A 345 26.76 -37.84 16.08
CA SER A 345 27.98 -37.22 15.56
C SER A 345 27.85 -36.96 14.06
N ILE A 346 28.17 -35.77 13.62
CA ILE A 346 28.06 -35.34 12.23
C ILE A 346 29.38 -34.87 11.63
N THR A 347 29.43 -34.88 10.31
CA THR A 347 30.48 -34.21 9.54
C THR A 347 29.79 -33.12 8.69
N THR A 348 30.25 -31.87 8.82
CA THR A 348 29.70 -30.75 8.04
C THR A 348 30.23 -30.76 6.62
N VAL A 349 29.33 -30.70 5.65
CA VAL A 349 29.67 -30.49 4.25
C VAL A 349 29.37 -29.06 3.92
N ASP A 350 30.41 -28.24 3.89
CA ASP A 350 30.32 -26.85 3.45
C ASP A 350 30.28 -26.82 1.91
N ARG A 351 29.20 -26.33 1.34
CA ARG A 351 29.12 -25.92 -0.06
C ARG A 351 28.16 -24.75 -0.23
#